data_e2fcd313df10a510fd21818bb4d7481e
#
_entry.id   e2fcd313df10a510fd21818bb4d7481e
#
_cell.length_a   1.000
_cell.length_b   1.000
_cell.length_c   1.000
_cell.angle_alpha   90.00
_cell.angle_beta   90.00
_cell.angle_gamma   90.00
#
_symmetry.space_group_name_H-M   'P 1'
#
loop_
_entity.id
_entity.type
_entity.pdbx_description
1 polymer ?
#
loop_
_entity_poly.entity_id
_entity_poly.type
_entity_poly.pdbx_seq_one_letter_code
_entity_poly.pdbx_strand_id
1 'polypeptide(L)'
;MYFDGSIMVPGSGAGVVLIFSDGSRLRYAIRLHFSATNNAMEYEALINELRITIELGATRLYVRGDSELVVDQVMKESSCKSPLMTAYCQEVRKLEDKFQGIELHHVPRRDNAAANFLAKLAARRDPSPSGVFINDIHEPSARVLEGPN
;
A
#
# COMPACT_ATOMS: atom_id res chain seq x y z
N MET A 1 7.80 -4.49 -7.72
CA MET A 1 7.05 -4.34 -6.46
C MET A 1 5.62 -3.95 -6.77
N TYR A 2 4.66 -4.61 -6.14
CA TYR A 2 3.22 -4.45 -6.43
C TYR A 2 2.45 -4.23 -5.14
N PHE A 3 1.39 -3.43 -5.20
CA PHE A 3 0.49 -3.21 -4.08
C PHE A 3 -0.98 -3.24 -4.51
N ASP A 4 -1.88 -3.56 -3.58
CA ASP A 4 -3.33 -3.50 -3.77
C ASP A 4 -4.03 -3.45 -2.41
N GLY A 5 -5.23 -2.88 -2.41
CA GLY A 5 -6.12 -2.87 -1.26
C GLY A 5 -7.46 -3.47 -1.60
N SER A 6 -8.10 -4.12 -0.65
CA SER A 6 -9.39 -4.78 -0.86
C SER A 6 -10.30 -4.61 0.34
N ILE A 7 -11.59 -4.31 0.07
CA ILE A 7 -12.64 -4.24 1.08
C ILE A 7 -13.51 -5.47 0.93
N MET A 8 -13.59 -6.25 2.00
CA MET A 8 -14.44 -7.45 2.06
C MET A 8 -14.95 -7.64 3.48
N VAL A 9 -16.07 -8.36 3.61
CA VAL A 9 -16.52 -8.86 4.90
C VAL A 9 -15.80 -10.19 5.14
N PRO A 10 -15.12 -10.40 6.29
CA PRO A 10 -15.24 -9.67 7.56
C PRO A 10 -14.34 -8.44 7.73
N GLY A 11 -13.48 -8.09 6.78
CA GLY A 11 -12.58 -7.00 7.01
C GLY A 11 -11.95 -6.41 5.76
N SER A 12 -10.93 -5.62 5.98
CA SER A 12 -10.17 -4.94 4.94
C SER A 12 -8.74 -5.50 4.88
N GLY A 13 -8.16 -5.51 3.70
CA GLY A 13 -6.83 -6.03 3.52
C GLY A 13 -6.05 -5.35 2.41
N ALA A 14 -4.74 -5.45 2.51
CA ALA A 14 -3.81 -4.98 1.51
C ALA A 14 -2.81 -6.07 1.17
N GLY A 15 -2.35 -6.11 -0.06
CA GLY A 15 -1.35 -7.06 -0.51
C GLY A 15 -0.11 -6.37 -1.03
N VAL A 16 1.05 -6.91 -0.68
CA VAL A 16 2.36 -6.38 -1.10
C VAL A 16 3.23 -7.52 -1.58
N VAL A 17 3.80 -7.34 -2.76
CA VAL A 17 4.80 -8.28 -3.31
C VAL A 17 6.08 -7.50 -3.55
N LEU A 18 7.16 -7.91 -2.88
CA LEU A 18 8.49 -7.33 -3.07
C LEU A 18 9.30 -8.26 -3.96
N ILE A 19 9.90 -7.70 -5.00
CA ILE A 19 10.76 -8.44 -5.93
C ILE A 19 12.14 -7.81 -5.87
N PHE A 20 13.14 -8.61 -5.50
CA PHE A 20 14.53 -8.17 -5.40
C PHE A 20 15.26 -8.34 -6.74
N SER A 21 16.39 -7.68 -6.89
CA SER A 21 17.19 -7.73 -8.12
C SER A 21 17.67 -9.14 -8.46
N ASP A 22 17.80 -10.02 -7.48
CA ASP A 22 18.16 -11.42 -7.70
C ASP A 22 16.99 -12.32 -8.09
N GLY A 23 15.76 -11.73 -8.21
CA GLY A 23 14.55 -12.46 -8.54
C GLY A 23 13.80 -13.05 -7.35
N SER A 24 14.35 -12.97 -6.15
CA SER A 24 13.65 -13.43 -4.95
C SER A 24 12.45 -12.54 -4.64
N ARG A 25 11.45 -13.12 -3.98
CA ARG A 25 10.19 -12.43 -3.68
C ARG A 25 9.79 -12.59 -2.23
N LEU A 26 9.27 -11.52 -1.65
CA LEU A 26 8.59 -11.53 -0.37
C LEU A 26 7.13 -11.14 -0.57
N ARG A 27 6.23 -11.86 0.07
CA ARG A 27 4.79 -11.63 -0.04
C ARG A 27 4.21 -11.31 1.33
N TYR A 28 3.43 -10.23 1.39
CA TYR A 28 2.78 -9.79 2.62
C TYR A 28 1.28 -9.66 2.40
N ALA A 29 0.51 -10.23 3.31
CA ALA A 29 -0.92 -9.98 3.42
C ALA A 29 -1.12 -9.11 4.66
N ILE A 30 -1.64 -7.91 4.46
CA ILE A 30 -1.77 -6.88 5.50
C ILE A 30 -3.24 -6.79 5.88
N ARG A 31 -3.56 -7.16 7.12
CA ARG A 31 -4.91 -7.08 7.65
C ARG A 31 -5.12 -5.71 8.27
N LEU A 32 -6.11 -4.99 7.78
CA LEU A 32 -6.47 -3.68 8.29
C LEU A 32 -7.64 -3.83 9.27
N HIS A 33 -7.41 -3.48 10.52
CA HIS A 33 -8.38 -3.61 11.60
C HIS A 33 -9.16 -2.30 11.82
N PHE A 34 -9.48 -1.62 10.71
CA PHE A 34 -10.28 -0.40 10.69
C PHE A 34 -11.01 -0.30 9.36
N SER A 35 -12.07 0.51 9.33
CA SER A 35 -12.82 0.76 8.09
C SER A 35 -12.09 1.77 7.22
N ALA A 36 -12.03 1.50 5.91
CA ALA A 36 -11.38 2.38 4.96
C ALA A 36 -12.08 2.35 3.61
N THR A 37 -12.04 3.47 2.89
CA THR A 37 -12.48 3.52 1.50
C THR A 37 -11.50 2.77 0.59
N ASN A 38 -11.89 2.48 -0.65
CA ASN A 38 -10.99 1.84 -1.62
C ASN A 38 -9.69 2.64 -1.79
N ASN A 39 -9.80 3.96 -1.93
CA ASN A 39 -8.63 4.82 -2.10
C ASN A 39 -7.72 4.80 -0.87
N ALA A 40 -8.30 4.86 0.33
CA ALA A 40 -7.54 4.78 1.57
C ALA A 40 -6.82 3.43 1.68
N MET A 41 -7.45 2.35 1.25
CA MET A 41 -6.83 1.02 1.26
C MET A 41 -5.66 0.91 0.31
N GLU A 42 -5.77 1.51 -0.88
CA GLU A 42 -4.66 1.56 -1.83
C GLU A 42 -3.49 2.35 -1.26
N TYR A 43 -3.76 3.46 -0.58
CA TYR A 43 -2.72 4.22 0.11
C TYR A 43 -2.09 3.43 1.27
N GLU A 44 -2.91 2.71 2.05
CA GLU A 44 -2.39 1.85 3.12
C GLU A 44 -1.46 0.77 2.57
N ALA A 45 -1.83 0.16 1.45
CA ALA A 45 -0.98 -0.82 0.79
C ALA A 45 0.36 -0.21 0.39
N LEU A 46 0.34 0.95 -0.26
CA LEU A 46 1.56 1.65 -0.69
C LEU A 46 2.42 2.06 0.50
N ILE A 47 1.84 2.65 1.53
CA ILE A 47 2.58 3.11 2.71
C ILE A 47 3.24 1.94 3.43
N ASN A 48 2.52 0.84 3.61
CA ASN A 48 3.09 -0.34 4.25
C ASN A 48 4.20 -0.96 3.43
N GLU A 49 4.06 -0.97 2.10
CA GLU A 49 5.11 -1.41 1.20
C GLU A 49 6.37 -0.57 1.36
N LEU A 50 6.24 0.75 1.40
CA LEU A 50 7.37 1.66 1.60
C LEU A 50 8.02 1.44 2.97
N ARG A 51 7.25 1.27 4.04
CA ARG A 51 7.76 0.99 5.38
C ARG A 51 8.54 -0.31 5.44
N ILE A 52 8.01 -1.37 4.85
CA ILE A 52 8.68 -2.67 4.81
C ILE A 52 10.02 -2.57 4.07
N THR A 53 10.04 -1.90 2.93
CA THR A 53 11.27 -1.77 2.13
C THR A 53 12.31 -0.90 2.81
N ILE A 54 11.91 0.12 3.57
CA ILE A 54 12.82 0.92 4.39
C ILE A 54 13.47 0.02 5.46
N GLU A 55 12.68 -0.80 6.15
CA GLU A 55 13.18 -1.73 7.16
C GLU A 55 14.15 -2.74 6.58
N LEU A 56 13.95 -3.15 5.33
CA LEU A 56 14.82 -4.08 4.62
C LEU A 56 16.08 -3.41 4.06
N GLY A 57 16.23 -2.10 4.22
CA GLY A 57 17.41 -1.36 3.78
C GLY A 57 17.43 -1.01 2.30
N ALA A 58 16.32 -1.09 1.60
CA ALA A 58 16.25 -0.71 0.19
C ALA A 58 16.40 0.80 0.03
N THR A 59 17.22 1.23 -0.93
CA THR A 59 17.47 2.65 -1.20
C THR A 59 16.83 3.12 -2.50
N ARG A 60 16.51 2.20 -3.41
CA ARG A 60 15.85 2.50 -4.67
C ARG A 60 14.70 1.53 -4.89
N LEU A 61 13.56 2.06 -5.35
CA LEU A 61 12.35 1.29 -5.57
C LEU A 61 11.74 1.58 -6.92
N TYR A 62 11.19 0.52 -7.51
CA TYR A 62 10.28 0.60 -8.63
C TYR A 62 8.95 0.00 -8.19
N VAL A 63 7.92 0.83 -8.05
CA VAL A 63 6.64 0.44 -7.48
C VAL A 63 5.57 0.40 -8.56
N ARG A 64 4.76 -0.66 -8.58
CA ARG A 64 3.65 -0.82 -9.51
C ARG A 64 2.36 -1.02 -8.75
N GLY A 65 1.33 -0.28 -9.14
CA GLY A 65 0.01 -0.38 -8.54
C GLY A 65 -1.09 -0.21 -9.58
N ASP A 66 -2.27 -0.75 -9.30
CA ASP A 66 -3.41 -0.68 -10.22
C ASP A 66 -4.38 0.46 -9.89
N SER A 67 -4.10 1.26 -8.88
CA SER A 67 -4.87 2.46 -8.58
C SER A 67 -4.31 3.66 -9.32
N GLU A 68 -4.93 4.01 -10.42
CA GLU A 68 -4.54 5.18 -11.21
C GLU A 68 -4.61 6.46 -10.39
N LEU A 69 -5.64 6.60 -9.54
CA LEU A 69 -5.81 7.75 -8.68
C LEU A 69 -4.62 7.95 -7.75
N VAL A 70 -4.20 6.90 -7.04
CA VAL A 70 -3.08 6.97 -6.11
C VAL A 70 -1.77 7.28 -6.84
N VAL A 71 -1.52 6.61 -7.97
CA VAL A 71 -0.32 6.86 -8.77
C VAL A 71 -0.28 8.32 -9.24
N ASP A 72 -1.40 8.84 -9.75
CA ASP A 72 -1.47 10.21 -10.25
C ASP A 72 -1.30 11.23 -9.13
N GLN A 73 -1.92 11.01 -7.98
CA GLN A 73 -1.81 11.93 -6.84
C GLN A 73 -0.38 11.99 -6.31
N VAL A 74 0.31 10.87 -6.26
CA VAL A 74 1.68 10.81 -5.74
C VAL A 74 2.68 11.35 -6.76
N MET A 75 2.60 10.91 -8.02
CA MET A 75 3.62 11.23 -9.02
C MET A 75 3.41 12.57 -9.71
N LYS A 76 2.16 12.94 -9.95
CA LYS A 76 1.83 14.17 -10.72
C LYS A 76 1.45 15.33 -9.83
N GLU A 77 1.44 15.15 -8.53
CA GLU A 77 1.04 16.18 -7.57
C GLU A 77 -0.34 16.79 -7.88
N SER A 78 -1.21 15.99 -8.52
CA SER A 78 -2.56 16.46 -8.79
C SER A 78 -3.26 16.78 -7.46
N SER A 79 -4.11 17.84 -7.48
CA SER A 79 -4.78 18.30 -6.28
C SER A 79 -5.64 17.20 -5.69
N CYS A 80 -5.40 16.87 -4.44
CA CYS A 80 -6.22 15.93 -3.70
C CYS A 80 -7.51 16.62 -3.29
N LYS A 81 -8.65 16.05 -3.68
CA LYS A 81 -9.94 16.68 -3.44
C LYS A 81 -10.46 16.50 -2.01
N SER A 82 -9.89 15.57 -1.25
CA SER A 82 -10.33 15.35 0.11
C SER A 82 -9.19 15.56 1.09
N PRO A 83 -9.48 16.04 2.32
CA PRO A 83 -8.44 16.16 3.36
C PRO A 83 -7.77 14.83 3.70
N LEU A 84 -8.52 13.73 3.67
CA LEU A 84 -7.97 12.42 3.96
C LEU A 84 -6.96 11.98 2.90
N MET A 85 -7.25 12.17 1.61
CA MET A 85 -6.32 11.84 0.53
C MET A 85 -5.08 12.71 0.62
N THR A 86 -5.22 13.98 0.96
CA THR A 86 -4.08 14.88 1.19
C THR A 86 -3.20 14.36 2.33
N ALA A 87 -3.80 13.93 3.43
CA ALA A 87 -3.05 13.37 4.56
C ALA A 87 -2.28 12.11 4.18
N TYR A 88 -2.88 11.20 3.43
CA TYR A 88 -2.20 10.01 2.92
C TYR A 88 -1.05 10.37 1.97
N CYS A 89 -1.28 11.30 1.06
CA CYS A 89 -0.24 11.73 0.12
C CYS A 89 0.96 12.33 0.86
N GLN A 90 0.72 13.10 1.91
CA GLN A 90 1.79 13.65 2.76
C GLN A 90 2.59 12.54 3.46
N GLU A 91 1.93 11.49 3.95
CA GLU A 91 2.62 10.36 4.56
C GLU A 91 3.51 9.63 3.54
N VAL A 92 3.02 9.45 2.32
CA VAL A 92 3.82 8.86 1.24
C VAL A 92 5.07 9.71 0.98
N ARG A 93 4.92 11.04 0.91
CA ARG A 93 6.06 11.94 0.65
C ARG A 93 7.11 11.88 1.74
N LYS A 94 6.70 11.78 3.00
CA LYS A 94 7.64 11.60 4.11
C LYS A 94 8.47 10.33 3.95
N LEU A 95 7.85 9.25 3.48
CA LEU A 95 8.54 7.98 3.26
C LEU A 95 9.41 8.03 2.01
N GLU A 96 8.98 8.73 0.96
CA GLU A 96 9.80 8.90 -0.26
C GLU A 96 11.14 9.54 0.03
N ASP A 97 11.19 10.48 0.96
CA ASP A 97 12.43 11.17 1.32
C ASP A 97 13.50 10.22 1.88
N LYS A 98 13.13 9.03 2.29
CA LYS A 98 14.04 8.00 2.80
C LYS A 98 14.69 7.17 1.70
N PHE A 99 14.28 7.36 0.45
CA PHE A 99 14.83 6.65 -0.70
C PHE A 99 15.71 7.57 -1.54
N GLN A 100 16.74 6.99 -2.15
CA GLN A 100 17.58 7.70 -3.12
C GLN A 100 16.88 7.82 -4.47
N GLY A 101 16.01 6.88 -4.78
CA GLY A 101 15.21 6.91 -5.98
C GLY A 101 13.96 6.06 -5.81
N ILE A 102 12.82 6.59 -6.24
CA ILE A 102 11.56 5.89 -6.25
C ILE A 102 10.80 6.24 -7.53
N GLU A 103 10.25 5.23 -8.17
CA GLU A 103 9.36 5.38 -9.30
C GLU A 103 8.07 4.63 -9.00
N LEU A 104 6.95 5.27 -9.25
CA LEU A 104 5.62 4.69 -9.07
C LEU A 104 4.92 4.66 -10.42
N HIS A 105 4.48 3.48 -10.84
CA HIS A 105 3.86 3.27 -12.13
C HIS A 105 2.50 2.60 -12.00
N HIS A 106 1.55 3.06 -12.81
CA HIS A 106 0.26 2.41 -12.94
C HIS A 106 0.40 1.19 -13.84
N VAL A 107 -0.19 0.08 -13.43
CA VAL A 107 -0.29 -1.15 -14.24
C VAL A 107 -1.74 -1.60 -14.32
N PRO A 108 -2.14 -2.31 -15.38
CA PRO A 108 -3.47 -2.91 -15.44
C PRO A 108 -3.68 -3.90 -14.29
N ARG A 109 -4.92 -4.04 -13.83
CA ARG A 109 -5.26 -4.92 -12.71
C ARG A 109 -4.78 -6.36 -12.94
N ARG A 110 -4.86 -6.86 -14.17
CA ARG A 110 -4.38 -8.21 -14.51
C ARG A 110 -2.89 -8.42 -14.23
N ASP A 111 -2.10 -7.35 -14.32
CA ASP A 111 -0.65 -7.41 -14.05
C ASP A 111 -0.34 -7.25 -12.56
N ASN A 112 -1.35 -6.98 -11.74
CA ASN A 112 -1.26 -6.85 -10.29
C ASN A 112 -1.90 -8.03 -9.55
N ALA A 113 -2.07 -9.16 -10.22
CA ALA A 113 -2.84 -10.30 -9.71
C ALA A 113 -2.30 -10.85 -8.39
N ALA A 114 -0.99 -10.92 -8.23
CA ALA A 114 -0.37 -11.45 -7.01
C ALA A 114 -0.70 -10.58 -5.78
N ALA A 115 -0.57 -9.25 -5.91
CA ALA A 115 -0.90 -8.33 -4.82
C ALA A 115 -2.41 -8.35 -4.54
N ASN A 116 -3.24 -8.43 -5.57
CA ASN A 116 -4.68 -8.52 -5.45
C ASN A 116 -5.10 -9.79 -4.69
N PHE A 117 -4.50 -10.93 -4.99
CA PHE A 117 -4.73 -12.19 -4.26
C PHE A 117 -4.41 -12.03 -2.76
N LEU A 118 -3.27 -11.44 -2.44
CA LEU A 118 -2.85 -11.22 -1.05
C LEU A 118 -3.78 -10.26 -0.31
N ALA A 119 -4.27 -9.22 -0.99
CA ALA A 119 -5.22 -8.28 -0.41
C ALA A 119 -6.53 -8.98 -0.03
N LYS A 120 -7.04 -9.83 -0.90
CA LYS A 120 -8.25 -10.62 -0.63
C LYS A 120 -8.04 -11.64 0.48
N LEU A 121 -6.89 -12.30 0.49
CA LEU A 121 -6.52 -13.23 1.56
C LEU A 121 -6.55 -12.51 2.92
N ALA A 122 -5.96 -11.33 3.00
CA ALA A 122 -5.93 -10.53 4.22
C ALA A 122 -7.34 -10.07 4.62
N ALA A 123 -8.14 -9.59 3.67
CA ALA A 123 -9.50 -9.12 3.92
C ALA A 123 -10.41 -10.23 4.44
N ARG A 124 -10.25 -11.45 3.94
CA ARG A 124 -11.02 -12.62 4.37
C ARG A 124 -10.54 -13.21 5.68
N ARG A 125 -9.40 -12.78 6.20
CA ARG A 125 -8.77 -13.35 7.40
C ARG A 125 -8.44 -14.84 7.23
N ASP A 126 -8.16 -15.26 6.01
CA ASP A 126 -7.79 -16.63 5.72
C ASP A 126 -6.42 -16.98 6.33
N PRO A 127 -6.17 -18.27 6.64
CA PRO A 127 -4.87 -18.70 7.11
C PRO A 127 -3.77 -18.37 6.10
N SER A 128 -2.60 -18.02 6.59
CA SER A 128 -1.47 -17.68 5.72
C SER A 128 -0.94 -18.91 5.00
N PRO A 129 -0.88 -18.88 3.66
CA PRO A 129 -0.14 -19.90 2.92
C PRO A 129 1.36 -19.85 3.25
N SER A 130 2.05 -20.93 2.93
CA SER A 130 3.51 -20.98 3.08
C SER A 130 4.15 -19.84 2.28
N GLY A 131 5.11 -19.15 2.89
CA GLY A 131 5.84 -18.07 2.23
C GLY A 131 5.14 -16.72 2.20
N VAL A 132 4.01 -16.59 2.90
CA VAL A 132 3.28 -15.32 3.03
C VAL A 132 3.36 -14.83 4.47
N PHE A 133 3.85 -13.59 4.64
CA PHE A 133 3.90 -12.93 5.94
C PHE A 133 2.59 -12.18 6.19
N ILE A 134 2.09 -12.28 7.41
CA ILE A 134 0.87 -11.56 7.83
C ILE A 134 1.27 -10.39 8.70
N ASN A 135 0.83 -9.19 8.33
CA ASN A 135 0.95 -8.00 9.15
C ASN A 135 -0.45 -7.52 9.57
N ASP A 136 -0.60 -7.15 10.81
CA ASP A 136 -1.84 -6.60 11.34
C ASP A 136 -1.66 -5.12 11.65
N ILE A 137 -2.48 -4.26 11.06
CA ILE A 137 -2.45 -2.81 11.23
C ILE A 137 -3.75 -2.39 11.92
N HIS A 138 -3.63 -1.80 13.10
CA HIS A 138 -4.78 -1.47 13.94
C HIS A 138 -5.22 -0.01 13.81
N GLU A 139 -4.35 0.86 13.28
CA GLU A 139 -4.64 2.28 13.14
C GLU A 139 -4.31 2.75 11.73
N PRO A 140 -5.11 3.68 11.15
CA PRO A 140 -4.79 4.26 9.86
C PRO A 140 -3.43 4.94 9.84
N SER A 141 -2.73 4.83 8.71
CA SER A 141 -1.41 5.44 8.51
C SER A 141 -1.48 6.95 8.35
N ALA A 142 -2.66 7.48 8.03
CA ALA A 142 -2.90 8.91 7.92
C ALA A 142 -4.24 9.27 8.55
N ARG A 143 -4.34 10.47 9.11
CA ARG A 143 -5.55 10.98 9.76
C ARG A 143 -5.76 12.42 9.38
N VAL A 144 -7.02 12.80 9.23
CA VAL A 144 -7.39 14.21 9.20
C VAL A 144 -7.39 14.68 10.65
N LEU A 145 -6.50 15.62 10.95
CA LEU A 145 -6.54 16.29 12.24
C LEU A 145 -7.69 17.28 12.21
N GLU A 146 -8.77 16.94 12.91
CA GLU A 146 -9.76 17.92 13.25
C GLU A 146 -9.14 18.79 14.30
N GLY A 147 -8.75 20.00 13.90
CA GLY A 147 -8.20 20.95 14.85
C GLY A 147 -9.20 21.25 15.96
N PRO A 148 -8.72 21.68 17.14
CA PRO A 148 -9.63 22.22 18.14
C PRO A 148 -10.25 23.44 17.54
N ASN A 149 -11.45 23.30 17.22
CA ASN A 149 -12.21 24.40 16.66
C ASN A 149 -12.66 25.31 17.78
#